data_b113b593a912efe039fdf6cb748e6854
#
_entry.id   b113b593a912efe039fdf6cb748e6854
#
_cell.length_a   1.000
_cell.length_b   1.000
_cell.length_c   1.000
_cell.angle_alpha   90.00
_cell.angle_beta   90.00
_cell.angle_gamma   90.00
#
_symmetry.space_group_name_H-M   'P 1'
#
loop_
_entity.id
_entity.type
_entity.pdbx_description
1 polymer ?
#
loop_
_entity_poly.entity_id
_entity_poly.type
_entity_poly.pdbx_seq_one_letter_code
_entity_poly.pdbx_strand_id
1 'polypeptide(L)' 'RNGIGRLLLTTLLDQAEASGFHGVIARIEASSASSRGLHESCGFKLVGIEREIGRKFGRWLDVAHMQCLLHERASRA' A
#
# COMPACT_ATOMS: atom_id res chain seq x y z
N ARG A 1 -3.67 8.26 15.45
CA ARG A 1 -3.95 8.53 14.07
C ARG A 1 -3.28 7.55 13.14
N ASN A 2 -1.99 7.50 13.12
CA ASN A 2 -1.32 6.49 12.32
C ASN A 2 -1.54 5.09 12.87
N GLY A 3 -1.77 4.98 14.18
CA GLY A 3 -2.02 3.69 14.79
C GLY A 3 -3.27 3.01 14.28
N ILE A 4 -4.33 3.78 14.01
CA ILE A 4 -5.56 3.21 13.49
C ILE A 4 -5.37 2.73 12.05
N GLY A 5 -4.75 3.56 11.21
CA GLY A 5 -4.50 3.15 9.83
C GLY A 5 -3.61 1.93 9.74
N ARG A 6 -2.58 1.88 10.57
CA ARG A 6 -1.69 0.73 10.61
C ARG A 6 -2.41 -0.53 11.07
N LEU A 7 -3.27 -0.40 12.07
CA LEU A 7 -4.04 -1.54 12.54
C LEU A 7 -4.97 -2.08 11.47
N LEU A 8 -5.68 -1.18 10.78
CA LEU A 8 -6.58 -1.59 9.71
C LEU A 8 -5.82 -2.30 8.59
N LEU A 9 -4.69 -1.74 8.19
CA LEU A 9 -3.92 -2.31 7.10
C LEU A 9 -3.32 -3.66 7.48
N THR A 10 -2.76 -3.78 8.68
CA THR A 10 -2.20 -5.06 9.11
C THR A 10 -3.29 -6.12 9.27
N THR A 11 -4.47 -5.72 9.73
CA THR A 11 -5.59 -6.66 9.83
C THR A 11 -6.00 -7.17 8.45
N LEU A 12 -6.07 -6.26 7.47
CA LEU A 12 -6.37 -6.67 6.09
C LEU A 12 -5.34 -7.65 5.56
N LEU A 13 -4.07 -7.37 5.80
CA LEU A 13 -3.00 -8.25 5.33
C LEU A 13 -3.04 -9.61 6.01
N ASP A 14 -3.35 -9.64 7.32
CA ASP A 14 -3.50 -10.90 8.04
C ASP A 14 -4.64 -11.72 7.46
N GLN A 15 -5.77 -11.07 7.14
CA GLN A 15 -6.91 -11.76 6.55
C GLN A 15 -6.59 -12.28 5.16
N ALA A 16 -5.88 -11.50 4.36
CA ALA A 16 -5.48 -11.92 3.03
C ALA A 16 -4.57 -13.14 3.11
N GLU A 17 -3.64 -13.12 4.03
CA GLU A 17 -2.73 -14.25 4.22
C GLU A 17 -3.48 -15.49 4.66
N ALA A 18 -4.40 -15.35 5.61
CA ALA A 18 -5.20 -16.46 6.10
C ALA A 18 -6.08 -17.05 5.00
N SER A 19 -6.48 -16.22 4.04
CA SER A 19 -7.32 -16.67 2.93
C SER A 19 -6.51 -17.26 1.77
N GLY A 20 -5.19 -17.32 1.90
CA GLY A 20 -4.36 -17.98 0.91
C GLY A 20 -3.90 -17.07 -0.23
N PHE A 21 -4.09 -15.77 -0.13
CA PHE A 21 -3.57 -14.86 -1.15
C PHE A 21 -2.05 -14.79 -1.06
N HIS A 22 -1.42 -14.63 -2.22
CA HIS A 22 0.02 -14.54 -2.30
C HIS A 22 0.52 -13.12 -2.11
N GLY A 23 -0.21 -12.14 -2.62
CA GLY A 23 0.20 -10.74 -2.51
C GLY A 23 -0.97 -9.80 -2.57
N VAL A 24 -0.69 -8.54 -2.24
CA VAL A 24 -1.68 -7.47 -2.23
C VAL A 24 -1.09 -6.27 -2.94
N ILE A 25 -1.88 -5.67 -3.82
CA ILE A 25 -1.49 -4.44 -4.53
C ILE A 25 -2.31 -3.30 -3.97
N ALA A 26 -1.64 -2.19 -3.67
CA ALA A 26 -2.29 -0.94 -3.28
C ALA A 26 -1.98 0.12 -4.31
N ARG A 27 -2.99 0.88 -4.70
CA ARG A 27 -2.85 2.01 -5.60
C ARG A 27 -3.04 3.27 -4.77
N ILE A 28 -2.02 4.11 -4.71
CA ILE A 28 -1.96 5.25 -3.80
C ILE A 28 -1.61 6.48 -4.60
N GLU A 29 -2.30 7.59 -4.33
CA GLU A 29 -1.94 8.85 -4.98
C GLU A 29 -0.49 9.18 -4.62
N ALA A 30 0.34 9.39 -5.65
CA ALA A 30 1.78 9.36 -5.48
C ALA A 30 2.33 10.47 -4.58
N SER A 31 1.64 11.60 -4.49
CA SER A 31 2.11 12.70 -3.65
C SER A 31 1.75 12.52 -2.17
N SER A 32 0.98 11.48 -1.83
CA SER A 32 0.59 11.26 -0.44
C SER A 32 1.70 10.54 0.29
N ALA A 33 2.66 11.32 0.82
CA ALA A 33 3.81 10.76 1.50
C ALA A 33 3.41 9.97 2.75
N SER A 34 2.40 10.43 3.47
CA SER A 34 1.95 9.72 4.68
C SER A 34 1.35 8.38 4.36
N SER A 35 0.56 8.29 3.28
CA SER A 35 -0.04 7.03 2.88
C SER A 35 1.01 6.05 2.37
N ARG A 36 1.95 6.54 1.57
CA ARG A 36 3.05 5.70 1.08
C ARG A 36 3.90 5.20 2.24
N GLY A 37 4.20 6.08 3.19
CA GLY A 37 5.00 5.68 4.35
C GLY A 37 4.29 4.63 5.20
N LEU A 38 2.98 4.79 5.38
CA LEU A 38 2.20 3.79 6.12
C LEU A 38 2.30 2.43 5.44
N HIS A 39 2.10 2.39 4.13
CA HIS A 39 2.15 1.12 3.40
C HIS A 39 3.56 0.52 3.45
N GLU A 40 4.59 1.35 3.30
CA GLU A 40 5.97 0.86 3.40
C GLU A 40 6.24 0.23 4.76
N SER A 41 5.73 0.86 5.82
CA SER A 41 5.95 0.34 7.16
C SER A 41 5.25 -0.99 7.39
N CYS A 42 4.27 -1.32 6.56
CA CYS A 42 3.53 -2.58 6.64
C CYS A 42 4.02 -3.63 5.64
N GLY A 43 5.13 -3.38 4.98
CA GLY A 43 5.74 -4.37 4.10
C GLY A 43 5.48 -4.18 2.62
N PHE A 44 4.85 -3.07 2.24
CA PHE A 44 4.66 -2.78 0.82
C PHE A 44 5.91 -2.15 0.23
N LYS A 45 6.16 -2.43 -1.04
CA LYS A 45 7.26 -1.83 -1.80
C LYS A 45 6.72 -1.22 -3.06
N LEU A 46 7.30 -0.10 -3.46
CA LEU A 46 6.90 0.57 -4.69
C LEU A 46 7.31 -0.29 -5.89
N VAL A 47 6.37 -0.56 -6.79
CA VAL A 47 6.66 -1.34 -8.00
C VAL A 47 6.46 -0.54 -9.27
N GLY A 48 5.80 0.60 -9.22
CA GLY A 48 5.65 1.43 -10.41
C GLY A 48 4.80 2.66 -10.15
N ILE A 49 4.83 3.57 -11.11
CA ILE A 49 4.05 4.80 -11.05
C ILE A 49 3.29 4.95 -12.35
N GLU A 50 1.97 5.13 -12.25
CA GLU A 50 1.17 5.55 -13.39
C GLU A 50 1.14 7.07 -13.40
N ARG A 51 1.62 7.66 -14.45
CA ARG A 51 1.72 9.12 -14.52
C ARG A 51 0.48 9.71 -15.11
N GLU A 52 0.00 10.79 -14.50
CA GLU A 52 -1.09 11.60 -15.01
C GLU A 52 -2.33 10.77 -15.32
N ILE A 53 -2.63 9.85 -14.42
CA ILE A 53 -3.74 8.92 -14.61
C ILE A 53 -5.06 9.46 -14.07
N GLY A 54 -5.00 10.45 -13.19
CA GLY A 54 -6.18 11.06 -12.60
C GLY A 54 -6.09 12.56 -12.60
N ARG A 55 -7.25 13.21 -12.41
CA ARG A 55 -7.29 14.65 -12.35
C ARG A 55 -8.14 15.09 -11.18
N LYS A 56 -7.61 16.05 -10.41
CA LYS A 56 -8.29 16.51 -9.21
C LYS A 56 -7.89 17.94 -8.93
N PHE A 57 -8.87 18.80 -8.70
CA PHE A 57 -8.62 20.21 -8.39
C PHE A 57 -7.72 20.88 -9.43
N GLY A 58 -7.94 20.57 -10.70
CA GLY A 58 -7.17 21.19 -11.79
C GLY A 58 -5.76 20.65 -11.94
N ARG A 59 -5.38 19.62 -11.21
CA ARG A 59 -4.04 19.04 -11.28
C ARG A 59 -4.09 17.60 -11.76
N TRP A 60 -3.08 17.22 -12.53
CA TRP A 60 -2.90 15.81 -12.87
C TRP A 60 -2.28 15.08 -11.69
N LEU A 61 -2.71 13.85 -11.49
CA LEU A 61 -2.25 13.03 -10.39
C LEU A 61 -1.58 11.78 -10.91
N ASP A 62 -0.49 11.42 -10.26
CA ASP A 62 0.18 10.15 -10.48
C ASP A 62 -0.29 9.15 -9.43
N VAL A 63 -0.33 7.87 -9.78
CA VAL A 63 -0.70 6.81 -8.85
C VAL A 63 0.47 5.87 -8.68
N ALA A 64 0.85 5.68 -7.43
CA ALA A 64 1.91 4.74 -7.07
C ALA A 64 1.30 3.36 -6.87
N HIS A 65 1.89 2.35 -7.47
CA HIS A 65 1.53 0.97 -7.25
C HIS A 65 2.48 0.38 -6.24
N MET A 66 1.95 -0.09 -5.13
CA MET A 66 2.76 -0.70 -4.08
C MET A 66 2.31 -2.13 -3.88
N GLN A 67 3.27 -3.01 -3.64
CA GLN A 67 3.00 -4.44 -3.54
C GLN A 67 3.54 -4.98 -2.24
N CYS A 68 2.74 -5.81 -1.60
CA CYS A 68 3.17 -6.58 -0.44
C CYS A 68 3.08 -8.06 -0.78
N LEU A 69 4.23 -8.72 -0.78
CA LEU A 69 4.26 -10.18 -0.91
C LEU A 69 4.11 -10.76 0.49
N LEU A 70 3.01 -11.48 0.71
CA LEU A 70 2.62 -11.84 2.07
C LEU A 70 3.62 -12.76 2.75
N HIS A 71 4.28 -13.63 1.99
CA HIS A 71 5.28 -14.52 2.59
C HIS A 71 6.50 -13.75 3.09
N GLU A 72 6.78 -12.58 2.51
CA GLU A 72 7.92 -11.77 2.94
C GLU A 72 7.62 -11.04 4.24
N ARG A 73 6.36 -10.63 4.45
CA ARG A 73 6.05 -9.94 5.68
C ARG A 73 6.05 -10.88 6.88
N ALA A 74 5.78 -12.14 6.66
CA ALA A 74 5.79 -13.12 7.75
C ALA A 74 7.18 -13.29 8.34
N SER A 75 8.22 -13.09 7.54
CA SER A 75 9.58 -13.35 7.99
C SER A 75 10.07 -12.34 9.01
N ARG A 76 9.39 -11.20 9.15
CA ARG A 76 9.84 -10.19 10.09
C ARG A 76 9.48 -10.49 11.54
N ALA A 77 8.67 -11.46 11.75
CA ALA A 77 8.33 -11.85 13.11
C ALA A 77 9.54 -12.37 13.87
#